data_acbb38ef75d909e197a64f5b1f3ad6a3
#
_entry.id   acbb38ef75d909e197a64f5b1f3ad6a3
#
_cell.length_a   1.000
_cell.length_b   1.000
_cell.length_c   1.000
_cell.angle_alpha   90.00
_cell.angle_beta   90.00
_cell.angle_gamma   90.00
#
_symmetry.space_group_name_H-M   'P 1'
#
loop_
_entity.id
_entity.type
_entity.pdbx_description
1 polymer ?
#
loop_
_entity_poly.entity_id
_entity_poly.type
_entity_poly.pdbx_seq_one_letter_code
_entity_poly.pdbx_strand_id
1 'polypeptide(L)'
;YRSFKARSANSFIFYPYLLKEYRNRWFVYGVRGNGRILQNLALDRIQSLEVLPQEHYIKNTFFDPNTFFDDLVGVTKNTGSVAEKVGFKVAAAEAPYIITKPIHRSQQVVERLADGSVILEIEVVINHELERVFFGYAEGIQVLYPKTLVELMGR
;
A
#
# COMPACT_ATOMS: atom_id res chain seq x y z
N TYR A 1 15.81 13.86 -6.75
CA TYR A 1 15.33 12.63 -6.10
C TYR A 1 16.19 11.42 -6.46
N ARG A 2 16.53 10.63 -5.46
CA ARG A 2 17.32 9.41 -5.67
C ARG A 2 16.62 8.20 -5.05
N SER A 3 16.13 7.30 -5.88
CA SER A 3 15.63 6.01 -5.43
C SER A 3 16.79 5.15 -4.89
N PHE A 4 16.54 4.30 -3.90
CA PHE A 4 17.59 3.41 -3.36
C PHE A 4 18.16 2.43 -4.38
N LYS A 5 17.38 2.11 -5.42
CA LYS A 5 17.81 1.25 -6.53
C LYS A 5 18.50 2.02 -7.66
N ALA A 6 18.50 3.35 -7.62
CA ALA A 6 19.07 4.17 -8.68
C ALA A 6 20.57 4.47 -8.43
N ARG A 7 21.37 4.44 -9.50
CA ARG A 7 22.79 4.78 -9.44
C ARG A 7 23.02 6.28 -9.25
N SER A 8 22.10 7.12 -9.75
CA SER A 8 22.20 8.58 -9.69
C SER A 8 20.84 9.21 -9.33
N ALA A 9 20.88 10.46 -8.88
CA ALA A 9 19.69 11.27 -8.70
C ALA A 9 19.12 11.72 -10.04
N ASN A 10 17.80 11.89 -10.09
CA ASN A 10 17.07 12.46 -11.23
C ASN A 10 16.46 13.80 -10.82
N SER A 11 16.54 14.80 -11.71
CA SER A 11 15.85 16.07 -11.58
C SER A 11 14.63 16.11 -12.50
N PHE A 12 13.51 16.58 -11.98
CA PHE A 12 12.26 16.68 -12.73
C PHE A 12 11.30 17.66 -12.07
N ILE A 13 10.35 18.18 -12.83
CA ILE A 13 9.24 18.98 -12.30
C ILE A 13 8.20 18.02 -11.72
N PHE A 14 7.73 18.33 -10.54
CA PHE A 14 6.73 17.53 -9.82
C PHE A 14 5.60 18.43 -9.33
N TYR A 15 4.37 17.99 -9.49
CA TYR A 15 3.15 18.68 -9.05
C TYR A 15 2.58 17.92 -7.86
N PRO A 16 2.82 18.39 -6.62
CA PRO A 16 2.40 17.70 -5.41
C PRO A 16 0.92 17.90 -5.11
N TYR A 17 0.24 16.85 -4.65
CA TYR A 17 -1.19 16.87 -4.35
C TYR A 17 -1.51 16.51 -2.91
N LEU A 18 -0.82 15.53 -2.34
CA LEU A 18 -1.13 14.99 -1.02
C LEU A 18 0.12 14.49 -0.32
N LEU A 19 0.20 14.74 0.98
CA LEU A 19 1.16 14.11 1.88
C LEU A 19 0.51 12.96 2.62
N LYS A 20 1.20 11.82 2.69
CA LYS A 20 0.75 10.62 3.41
C LYS A 20 1.86 10.06 4.28
N GLU A 21 1.55 9.83 5.55
CA GLU A 21 2.46 9.12 6.46
C GLU A 21 2.13 7.63 6.49
N TYR A 22 3.17 6.80 6.49
CA TYR A 22 3.04 5.36 6.74
C TYR A 22 4.32 4.83 7.40
N ARG A 23 4.18 4.23 8.58
CA ARG A 23 5.28 3.66 9.36
C ARG A 23 6.45 4.61 9.56
N ASN A 24 6.16 5.81 10.03
CA ASN A 24 7.13 6.90 10.30
C ASN A 24 7.89 7.40 9.05
N ARG A 25 7.36 7.16 7.86
CA ARG A 25 7.89 7.73 6.61
C ARG A 25 6.81 8.53 5.91
N TRP A 26 7.18 9.74 5.49
CA TRP A 26 6.30 10.60 4.72
C TRP A 26 6.50 10.41 3.23
N PHE A 27 5.39 10.42 2.53
CA PHE A 27 5.33 10.33 1.07
C PHE A 27 4.55 11.51 0.53
N VAL A 28 4.95 12.00 -0.65
CA VAL A 28 4.17 12.95 -1.43
C VAL A 28 3.61 12.25 -2.67
N TYR A 29 2.31 12.39 -2.86
CA TYR A 29 1.61 11.97 -4.08
C TYR A 29 1.47 13.14 -5.01
N GLY A 30 1.70 12.92 -6.29
CA GLY A 30 1.58 13.92 -7.32
C GLY A 30 1.91 13.36 -8.69
N VAL A 31 2.05 14.24 -9.67
CA VAL A 31 2.41 13.86 -11.03
C VAL A 31 3.72 14.51 -11.44
N ARG A 32 4.46 13.81 -12.29
CA ARG A 32 5.77 14.21 -12.77
C ARG A 32 5.69 14.67 -14.22
N GLY A 33 6.45 15.73 -14.55
CA GLY A 33 6.62 16.21 -15.89
C GLY A 33 5.31 16.67 -16.54
N ASN A 34 4.89 16.02 -17.62
CA ASN A 34 3.67 16.34 -18.36
C ASN A 34 2.36 15.89 -17.65
N GLY A 35 2.45 15.37 -16.43
CA GLY A 35 1.30 15.16 -15.57
C GLY A 35 0.39 13.98 -15.90
N ARG A 36 0.90 12.92 -16.50
CA ARG A 36 0.06 11.78 -16.92
C ARG A 36 0.03 10.60 -15.94
N ILE A 37 1.05 10.46 -15.10
CA ILE A 37 1.19 9.30 -14.20
C ILE A 37 1.31 9.78 -12.77
N LEU A 38 0.40 9.33 -11.92
CA LEU A 38 0.46 9.53 -10.49
C LEU A 38 1.62 8.73 -9.90
N GLN A 39 2.43 9.39 -9.07
CA GLN A 39 3.57 8.79 -8.40
C GLN A 39 3.55 9.14 -6.90
N ASN A 40 4.12 8.27 -6.09
CA ASN A 40 4.47 8.57 -4.71
C ASN A 40 5.99 8.64 -4.55
N LEU A 41 6.45 9.69 -3.92
CA LEU A 41 7.86 9.91 -3.63
C LEU A 41 8.06 9.98 -2.12
N ALA A 42 9.03 9.22 -1.60
CA ALA A 42 9.41 9.32 -0.20
C ALA A 42 10.20 10.62 0.03
N LEU A 43 9.79 11.43 1.01
CA LEU A 43 10.41 12.74 1.25
C LEU A 43 11.88 12.63 1.66
N ASP A 44 12.25 11.58 2.37
CA ASP A 44 13.63 11.32 2.80
C ASP A 44 14.61 11.02 1.65
N ARG A 45 14.11 10.86 0.42
CA ARG A 45 14.91 10.63 -0.80
C ARG A 45 15.03 11.86 -1.68
N ILE A 46 14.41 12.97 -1.30
CA ILE A 46 14.56 14.24 -2.00
C ILE A 46 15.92 14.83 -1.62
N GLN A 47 16.78 15.08 -2.61
CA GLN A 47 18.11 15.64 -2.38
C GLN A 47 18.11 17.15 -2.46
N SER A 48 17.33 17.73 -3.34
CA SER A 48 17.13 19.17 -3.47
C SER A 48 15.71 19.48 -3.92
N LEU A 49 15.21 20.61 -3.50
CA LEU A 49 13.87 21.09 -3.80
C LEU A 49 13.94 22.57 -4.14
N GLU A 50 13.30 22.94 -5.26
CA GLU A 50 13.15 24.32 -5.69
C GLU A 50 11.69 24.58 -6.06
N VAL A 51 11.17 25.72 -5.60
CA VAL A 51 9.83 26.18 -5.96
C VAL A 51 9.93 26.98 -7.26
N LEU A 52 9.11 26.63 -8.25
CA LEU A 52 9.06 27.23 -9.58
C LEU A 52 7.78 28.08 -9.75
N PRO A 53 7.74 29.32 -9.25
CA PRO A 53 6.50 30.12 -9.26
C PRO A 53 6.03 30.51 -10.66
N GLN A 54 6.90 30.48 -11.66
CA GLN A 54 6.56 30.75 -13.07
C GLN A 54 5.98 29.54 -13.81
N GLU A 55 6.08 28.34 -13.24
CA GLU A 55 5.52 27.15 -13.85
C GLU A 55 4.00 27.08 -13.60
N HIS A 56 3.26 26.68 -14.63
CA HIS A 56 1.82 26.47 -14.50
C HIS A 56 1.54 25.20 -13.68
N TYR A 57 0.89 25.38 -12.52
CA TYR A 57 0.55 24.25 -11.66
C TYR A 57 -0.56 23.38 -12.26
N ILE A 58 -0.30 22.09 -12.39
CA ILE A 58 -1.28 21.10 -12.81
C ILE A 58 -2.10 20.66 -11.61
N LYS A 59 -3.39 21.02 -11.58
CA LYS A 59 -4.32 20.63 -10.50
C LYS A 59 -4.58 19.12 -10.50
N ASN A 60 -4.85 18.59 -9.32
CA ASN A 60 -5.24 17.18 -9.19
C ASN A 60 -6.60 16.91 -9.83
N THR A 61 -6.60 16.08 -10.87
CA THR A 61 -7.80 15.50 -11.52
C THR A 61 -7.69 13.96 -11.61
N PHE A 62 -6.70 13.37 -10.94
CA PHE A 62 -6.29 11.97 -11.08
C PHE A 62 -6.93 11.07 -10.03
N PHE A 63 -7.22 11.60 -8.85
CA PHE A 63 -7.76 10.82 -7.75
C PHE A 63 -8.47 11.71 -6.73
N ASP A 64 -9.39 11.11 -5.96
CA ASP A 64 -9.99 11.74 -4.78
C ASP A 64 -9.11 11.45 -3.54
N PRO A 65 -8.49 12.47 -2.92
CA PRO A 65 -7.65 12.28 -1.73
C PRO A 65 -8.39 11.65 -0.55
N ASN A 66 -9.73 11.82 -0.47
CA ASN A 66 -10.54 11.30 0.61
C ASN A 66 -10.75 9.79 0.55
N THR A 67 -10.71 9.19 -0.66
CA THR A 67 -11.04 7.78 -0.89
C THR A 67 -9.90 6.96 -1.47
N PHE A 68 -8.83 7.60 -1.93
CA PHE A 68 -7.73 6.93 -2.64
C PHE A 68 -7.09 5.79 -1.86
N PHE A 69 -6.99 5.90 -0.53
CA PHE A 69 -6.36 4.90 0.33
C PHE A 69 -7.35 3.90 0.94
N ASP A 70 -8.62 3.99 0.61
CA ASP A 70 -9.69 3.20 1.21
C ASP A 70 -9.55 1.69 0.98
N ASP A 71 -8.91 1.31 -0.11
CA ASP A 71 -8.64 -0.05 -0.53
C ASP A 71 -7.16 -0.46 -0.42
N LEU A 72 -6.39 0.27 0.40
CA LEU A 72 -4.95 0.03 0.56
C LEU A 72 -4.57 -0.38 1.98
N VAL A 73 -3.63 -1.31 2.05
CA VAL A 73 -2.72 -1.44 3.18
C VAL A 73 -1.42 -0.73 2.79
N GLY A 74 -1.08 0.36 3.49
CA GLY A 74 0.09 1.18 3.15
C GLY A 74 -0.15 2.29 2.14
N VAL A 75 0.78 2.50 1.23
CA VAL A 75 0.83 3.70 0.38
C VAL A 75 1.06 3.43 -1.12
N THR A 76 1.24 2.19 -1.53
CA THR A 76 1.55 1.86 -2.93
C THR A 76 0.30 1.39 -3.68
N LYS A 77 -0.07 2.13 -4.73
CA LYS A 77 -1.15 1.78 -5.64
C LYS A 77 -0.71 2.08 -7.06
N ASN A 78 -0.59 1.04 -7.88
CA ASN A 78 -0.28 1.19 -9.28
C ASN A 78 -1.50 1.63 -10.08
N THR A 79 -1.28 2.36 -11.16
CA THR A 79 -2.35 2.77 -12.08
C THR A 79 -3.10 1.53 -12.58
N GLY A 80 -4.44 1.57 -12.49
CA GLY A 80 -5.29 0.46 -12.92
C GLY A 80 -5.42 -0.70 -11.94
N SER A 81 -4.76 -0.63 -10.76
CA SER A 81 -4.96 -1.63 -9.71
C SER A 81 -6.38 -1.55 -9.16
N VAL A 82 -6.97 -2.72 -8.95
CA VAL A 82 -8.33 -2.88 -8.41
C VAL A 82 -8.26 -3.71 -7.13
N ALA A 83 -9.11 -3.37 -6.16
CA ALA A 83 -9.24 -4.16 -4.94
C ALA A 83 -9.77 -5.57 -5.28
N GLU A 84 -9.22 -6.56 -4.63
CA GLU A 84 -9.65 -7.96 -4.73
C GLU A 84 -9.76 -8.57 -3.34
N LYS A 85 -10.55 -9.64 -3.26
CA LYS A 85 -10.72 -10.38 -2.02
C LYS A 85 -9.49 -11.22 -1.72
N VAL A 86 -8.97 -11.02 -0.52
CA VAL A 86 -7.82 -11.76 0.01
C VAL A 86 -8.27 -12.52 1.24
N GLY A 87 -8.27 -13.83 1.14
CA GLY A 87 -8.60 -14.76 2.23
C GLY A 87 -7.35 -15.36 2.85
N PHE A 88 -7.33 -15.41 4.18
CA PHE A 88 -6.19 -15.96 4.90
C PHE A 88 -6.62 -16.62 6.20
N LYS A 89 -5.95 -17.73 6.52
CA LYS A 89 -6.11 -18.46 7.78
C LYS A 89 -5.13 -17.90 8.81
N VAL A 90 -5.63 -17.65 10.00
CA VAL A 90 -4.85 -17.16 11.13
C VAL A 90 -4.83 -18.23 12.22
N ALA A 91 -3.63 -18.56 12.69
CA ALA A 91 -3.43 -19.51 13.78
C ALA A 91 -4.14 -19.06 15.06
N ALA A 92 -4.59 -20.00 15.88
CA ALA A 92 -5.36 -19.73 17.09
C ALA A 92 -4.65 -18.73 18.04
N ALA A 93 -3.32 -18.81 18.15
CA ALA A 93 -2.53 -17.91 18.98
C ALA A 93 -2.55 -16.44 18.50
N GLU A 94 -2.62 -16.22 17.18
CA GLU A 94 -2.61 -14.89 16.57
C GLU A 94 -4.02 -14.31 16.36
N ALA A 95 -5.04 -15.17 16.32
CA ALA A 95 -6.41 -14.77 15.99
C ALA A 95 -6.96 -13.62 16.88
N PRO A 96 -6.79 -13.62 18.22
CA PRO A 96 -7.28 -12.53 19.05
C PRO A 96 -6.67 -11.17 18.68
N TYR A 97 -5.39 -11.15 18.35
CA TYR A 97 -4.68 -9.90 18.01
C TYR A 97 -5.18 -9.31 16.69
N ILE A 98 -5.34 -10.15 15.67
CA ILE A 98 -5.77 -9.69 14.34
C ILE A 98 -7.26 -9.33 14.32
N ILE A 99 -8.09 -10.02 15.10
CA ILE A 99 -9.52 -9.69 15.23
C ILE A 99 -9.69 -8.34 15.93
N THR A 100 -8.94 -8.08 17.00
CA THR A 100 -9.05 -6.83 17.78
C THR A 100 -8.35 -5.65 17.13
N LYS A 101 -7.34 -5.90 16.29
CA LYS A 101 -6.64 -4.90 15.50
C LYS A 101 -6.60 -5.33 14.03
N PRO A 102 -7.66 -5.08 13.27
CA PRO A 102 -7.77 -5.52 11.88
C PRO A 102 -6.63 -5.02 10.99
N ILE A 103 -6.19 -5.85 10.05
CA ILE A 103 -5.20 -5.47 9.03
C ILE A 103 -5.76 -4.37 8.12
N HIS A 104 -7.05 -4.44 7.82
CA HIS A 104 -7.76 -3.44 7.02
C HIS A 104 -9.20 -3.32 7.50
N ARG A 105 -9.83 -2.15 7.31
CA ARG A 105 -11.21 -1.88 7.72
C ARG A 105 -12.26 -2.81 7.07
N SER A 106 -11.96 -3.40 5.91
CA SER A 106 -12.83 -4.38 5.25
C SER A 106 -12.76 -5.77 5.85
N GLN A 107 -11.93 -6.00 6.88
CA GLN A 107 -11.72 -7.32 7.45
C GLN A 107 -13.00 -7.92 8.03
N GLN A 108 -13.29 -9.15 7.62
CA GLN A 108 -14.41 -9.93 8.09
C GLN A 108 -13.97 -11.34 8.50
N VAL A 109 -14.62 -11.88 9.53
CA VAL A 109 -14.48 -13.30 9.88
C VAL A 109 -15.36 -14.12 8.95
N VAL A 110 -14.73 -14.98 8.15
CA VAL A 110 -15.44 -15.90 7.24
C VAL A 110 -15.79 -17.19 7.96
N GLU A 111 -14.85 -17.75 8.72
CA GLU A 111 -15.05 -19.03 9.40
C GLU A 111 -14.21 -19.10 10.69
N ARG A 112 -14.77 -19.75 11.71
CA ARG A 112 -14.07 -20.14 12.93
C ARG A 112 -13.90 -21.65 12.95
N LEU A 113 -12.66 -22.11 13.05
CA LEU A 113 -12.34 -23.54 13.04
C LEU A 113 -12.29 -24.13 14.44
N ALA A 114 -12.47 -25.45 14.54
CA ALA A 114 -12.54 -26.16 15.83
C ALA A 114 -11.23 -26.08 16.64
N ASP A 115 -10.09 -25.89 15.98
CA ASP A 115 -8.76 -25.73 16.61
C ASP A 115 -8.49 -24.32 17.15
N GLY A 116 -9.48 -23.42 17.04
CA GLY A 116 -9.37 -22.01 17.44
C GLY A 116 -8.77 -21.09 16.37
N SER A 117 -8.30 -21.62 15.26
CA SER A 117 -7.89 -20.81 14.12
C SER A 117 -9.11 -20.18 13.43
N VAL A 118 -8.89 -19.10 12.68
CA VAL A 118 -9.95 -18.37 11.98
C VAL A 118 -9.56 -18.12 10.53
N ILE A 119 -10.56 -18.10 9.66
CA ILE A 119 -10.40 -17.62 8.29
C ILE A 119 -10.96 -16.21 8.23
N LEU A 120 -10.13 -15.28 7.80
CA LEU A 120 -10.47 -13.88 7.59
C LEU A 120 -10.41 -13.54 6.09
N GLU A 121 -11.19 -12.54 5.69
CA GLU A 121 -11.19 -11.97 4.36
C GLU A 121 -11.07 -10.46 4.46
N ILE A 122 -10.26 -9.86 3.59
CA ILE A 122 -10.18 -8.43 3.34
C ILE A 122 -10.37 -8.16 1.85
N GLU A 123 -10.78 -6.94 1.51
CA GLU A 123 -10.89 -6.48 0.11
C GLU A 123 -9.95 -5.29 -0.08
N VAL A 124 -8.84 -5.53 -0.77
CA VAL A 124 -7.73 -4.57 -0.89
C VAL A 124 -6.99 -4.74 -2.22
N VAL A 125 -6.31 -3.68 -2.64
CA VAL A 125 -5.30 -3.77 -3.69
C VAL A 125 -4.09 -4.54 -3.15
N ILE A 126 -3.66 -5.56 -3.87
CA ILE A 126 -2.47 -6.34 -3.51
C ILE A 126 -1.23 -5.50 -3.83
N ASN A 127 -0.42 -5.27 -2.82
CA ASN A 127 0.81 -4.48 -2.89
C ASN A 127 1.89 -5.04 -1.96
N HIS A 128 3.09 -4.49 -2.04
CA HIS A 128 4.23 -4.93 -1.21
C HIS A 128 4.02 -4.72 0.29
N GLU A 129 3.26 -3.71 0.68
CA GLU A 129 2.97 -3.45 2.09
C GLU A 129 2.08 -4.54 2.69
N LEU A 130 1.09 -5.02 1.93
CA LEU A 130 0.26 -6.16 2.33
C LEU A 130 1.09 -7.44 2.48
N GLU A 131 1.95 -7.73 1.49
CA GLU A 131 2.87 -8.88 1.55
C GLU A 131 3.74 -8.85 2.81
N ARG A 132 4.30 -7.68 3.13
CA ARG A 132 5.13 -7.51 4.34
C ARG A 132 4.34 -7.70 5.63
N VAL A 133 3.08 -7.29 5.66
CA VAL A 133 2.21 -7.54 6.83
C VAL A 133 2.06 -9.05 7.03
N PHE A 134 1.73 -9.81 5.98
CA PHE A 134 1.59 -11.26 6.07
C PHE A 134 2.91 -11.96 6.43
N PHE A 135 4.02 -11.61 5.80
CA PHE A 135 5.34 -12.15 6.14
C PHE A 135 5.74 -11.89 7.60
N GLY A 136 5.29 -10.78 8.17
CA GLY A 136 5.54 -10.44 9.57
C GLY A 136 4.94 -11.39 10.58
N TYR A 137 3.91 -12.17 10.19
CA TYR A 137 3.28 -13.20 11.03
C TYR A 137 3.85 -14.61 10.81
N ALA A 138 4.79 -14.77 9.85
CA ALA A 138 5.41 -16.05 9.51
C ALA A 138 4.35 -17.17 9.35
N GLU A 139 4.52 -18.31 10.08
CA GLU A 139 3.55 -19.41 10.07
C GLU A 139 2.20 -19.09 10.72
N GLY A 140 2.08 -17.97 11.41
CA GLY A 140 0.82 -17.53 12.05
C GLY A 140 -0.27 -17.13 11.05
N ILE A 141 0.10 -16.82 9.81
CA ILE A 141 -0.83 -16.51 8.71
C ILE A 141 -0.52 -17.37 7.48
N GLN A 142 -1.58 -17.97 6.92
CA GLN A 142 -1.53 -18.66 5.63
C GLN A 142 -2.51 -18.01 4.66
N VAL A 143 -2.02 -17.48 3.55
CA VAL A 143 -2.86 -16.92 2.49
C VAL A 143 -3.55 -18.07 1.73
N LEU A 144 -4.87 -17.98 1.55
CA LEU A 144 -5.70 -18.98 0.89
C LEU A 144 -6.06 -18.57 -0.54
N TYR A 145 -6.31 -17.28 -0.76
CA TYR A 145 -6.62 -16.71 -2.07
C TYR A 145 -6.32 -15.21 -2.10
N PRO A 146 -6.15 -14.60 -3.30
CA PRO A 146 -6.17 -15.20 -4.62
C PRO A 146 -4.92 -16.06 -4.88
N LYS A 147 -5.01 -16.95 -5.88
CA LYS A 147 -3.91 -17.86 -6.23
C LYS A 147 -2.58 -17.17 -6.51
N THR A 148 -2.62 -16.03 -7.17
CA THR A 148 -1.44 -15.21 -7.46
C THR A 148 -0.69 -14.78 -6.20
N LEU A 149 -1.41 -14.39 -5.15
CA LEU A 149 -0.82 -14.03 -3.86
C LEU A 149 -0.32 -15.27 -3.10
N VAL A 150 -1.05 -16.39 -3.16
CA VAL A 150 -0.61 -17.66 -2.56
C VAL A 150 0.74 -18.10 -3.14
N GLU A 151 0.87 -18.07 -4.46
CA GLU A 151 2.12 -18.42 -5.15
C GLU A 151 3.27 -17.48 -4.77
N LEU A 152 2.99 -16.19 -4.63
CA LEU A 152 3.98 -15.19 -4.21
C LEU A 152 4.44 -15.42 -2.76
N MET A 153 3.53 -15.74 -1.86
CA MET A 153 3.80 -15.96 -0.43
C MET A 153 4.51 -17.30 -0.16
N GLY A 154 4.37 -18.27 -1.06
CA GLY A 154 4.99 -19.60 -0.95
C GLY A 154 6.44 -19.67 -1.45
N ARG A 155 7.04 -18.55 -1.83
CA ARG A 155 8.43 -18.48 -2.34
C ARG A 155 9.46 -18.21 -1.21
#